data_a1d9079498411607a27d2632d8d0eb57
#
_entry.id   a1d9079498411607a27d2632d8d0eb57
#
_cell.length_a   1.000
_cell.length_b   1.000
_cell.length_c   1.000
_cell.angle_alpha   90.00
_cell.angle_beta   90.00
_cell.angle_gamma   90.00
#
_symmetry.space_group_name_H-M   'P 1'
#
loop_
_entity.id
_entity.type
_entity.pdbx_description
1 polymer ?
#
loop_
_entity_poly.entity_id
_entity_poly.type
_entity_poly.pdbx_seq_one_letter_code
_entity_poly.pdbx_strand_id
1 'polypeptide(L)'
;VTGVQTCALPIFRAIENVRILGPVRKASQVEVSATDAIKLGMKVPVRESGDVKGSAPIAIVGPKGAIYLNEGCIVAMRHIHMSPKDAQAAGVKDGDIVSVKADNERGTIFNQVKIRVDDSFTLEMHIDTDEANAAKIATGNTVTIIK
;
A
#
# COMPACT_ATOMS: atom_id res chain seq x y z
N VAL A 1 -5.90 -40.44 -1.37
CA VAL A 1 -6.54 -39.47 -2.27
C VAL A 1 -7.02 -38.23 -1.49
N THR A 2 -7.30 -38.37 -0.21
CA THR A 2 -7.80 -37.27 0.65
C THR A 2 -6.72 -36.23 1.03
N GLY A 3 -5.43 -36.57 1.00
CA GLY A 3 -4.33 -35.66 1.33
C GLY A 3 -4.09 -34.56 0.28
N VAL A 4 -4.51 -34.78 -0.96
CA VAL A 4 -4.35 -33.78 -2.04
C VAL A 4 -5.35 -32.64 -1.90
N GLN A 5 -6.54 -32.91 -1.39
CA GLN A 5 -7.58 -31.89 -1.21
C GLN A 5 -7.27 -30.90 -0.08
N THR A 6 -6.64 -31.36 0.99
CA THR A 6 -6.26 -30.50 2.11
C THR A 6 -5.11 -29.55 1.78
N CYS A 7 -4.23 -29.93 0.87
CA CYS A 7 -3.16 -29.06 0.40
C CYS A 7 -3.62 -28.05 -0.67
N ALA A 8 -4.69 -28.36 -1.39
CA ALA A 8 -5.20 -27.49 -2.46
C ALA A 8 -5.97 -26.28 -1.93
N LEU A 9 -6.67 -26.39 -0.82
CA LEU A 9 -7.51 -25.32 -0.29
C LEU A 9 -6.74 -24.02 0.09
N PRO A 10 -5.56 -24.06 0.69
CA PRO A 10 -4.79 -22.84 0.94
C PRO A 10 -4.19 -22.22 -0.33
N ILE A 11 -3.92 -23.04 -1.35
CA ILE A 11 -3.27 -22.60 -2.60
C ILE A 11 -4.22 -21.77 -3.49
N PHE A 12 -5.53 -21.93 -3.32
CA PHE A 12 -6.54 -21.23 -4.13
C PHE A 12 -7.08 -19.94 -3.49
N ARG A 13 -6.49 -19.45 -2.42
CA ARG A 13 -6.80 -18.10 -1.94
C ARG A 13 -6.11 -17.12 -2.86
N ALA A 14 -6.90 -16.40 -3.64
CA ALA A 14 -6.42 -15.43 -4.60
C ALA A 14 -7.23 -14.14 -4.53
N ILE A 15 -6.60 -13.04 -4.90
CA ILE A 15 -7.24 -11.79 -5.24
C ILE A 15 -7.09 -11.64 -6.75
N GLU A 16 -8.20 -11.44 -7.44
CA GLU A 16 -8.23 -11.32 -8.90
C GLU A 16 -8.28 -9.85 -9.32
N ASN A 17 -7.96 -9.61 -10.59
CA ASN A 17 -8.02 -8.29 -11.21
C ASN A 17 -7.14 -7.23 -10.54
N VAL A 18 -5.95 -7.62 -10.11
CA VAL A 18 -4.97 -6.71 -9.52
C VAL A 18 -4.46 -5.73 -10.58
N ARG A 19 -4.51 -4.44 -10.28
CA ARG A 19 -3.95 -3.40 -11.14
C ARG A 19 -2.45 -3.28 -10.93
N ILE A 20 -1.67 -3.28 -12.03
CA ILE A 20 -0.23 -3.01 -12.00
C ILE A 20 -0.01 -1.50 -12.19
N LEU A 21 0.70 -0.87 -11.25
CA LEU A 21 0.96 0.57 -11.23
C LEU A 21 2.38 0.90 -11.74
N GLY A 22 2.68 0.51 -12.97
CA GLY A 22 3.90 0.94 -13.66
C GLY A 22 5.05 -0.07 -13.66
N PRO A 23 6.19 0.27 -14.29
CA PRO A 23 7.34 -0.63 -14.39
C PRO A 23 8.05 -0.74 -13.05
N VAL A 24 8.36 -1.96 -12.66
CA VAL A 24 9.19 -2.23 -11.47
C VAL A 24 10.63 -1.87 -11.79
N ARG A 25 11.16 -0.85 -11.14
CA ARG A 25 12.56 -0.37 -11.31
C ARG A 25 13.51 -0.85 -10.21
N LYS A 26 12.96 -1.44 -9.15
CA LYS A 26 13.68 -1.95 -7.96
C LYS A 26 13.23 -3.36 -7.67
N ALA A 27 13.56 -3.89 -6.49
CA ALA A 27 13.04 -5.18 -6.03
C ALA A 27 11.51 -5.21 -6.15
N SER A 28 11.00 -6.32 -6.71
CA SER A 28 9.55 -6.50 -6.89
C SER A 28 8.82 -6.48 -5.56
N GLN A 29 7.71 -5.77 -5.50
CA GLN A 29 6.84 -5.74 -4.32
C GLN A 29 5.38 -5.81 -4.71
N VAL A 30 4.57 -6.27 -3.76
CA VAL A 30 3.11 -6.26 -3.82
C VAL A 30 2.61 -5.58 -2.55
N GLU A 31 1.81 -4.55 -2.72
CA GLU A 31 1.15 -3.87 -1.63
C GLU A 31 -0.29 -4.34 -1.54
N VAL A 32 -0.69 -4.80 -0.37
CA VAL A 32 -2.04 -5.30 -0.08
C VAL A 32 -2.61 -4.56 1.11
N SER A 33 -3.94 -4.52 1.24
CA SER A 33 -4.57 -4.09 2.48
C SER A 33 -4.52 -5.20 3.54
N ALA A 34 -4.77 -4.84 4.79
CA ALA A 34 -4.86 -5.84 5.87
C ALA A 34 -6.01 -6.83 5.63
N THR A 35 -7.15 -6.37 5.11
CA THR A 35 -8.28 -7.22 4.71
C THR A 35 -7.89 -8.20 3.60
N ASP A 36 -7.13 -7.76 2.61
CA ASP A 36 -6.65 -8.62 1.53
C ASP A 36 -5.65 -9.65 2.04
N ALA A 37 -4.76 -9.26 2.94
CA ALA A 37 -3.84 -10.21 3.60
C ALA A 37 -4.60 -11.31 4.34
N ILE A 38 -5.69 -10.96 5.05
CA ILE A 38 -6.57 -11.94 5.72
C ILE A 38 -7.23 -12.88 4.72
N LYS A 39 -7.77 -12.35 3.59
CA LYS A 39 -8.35 -13.17 2.52
C LYS A 39 -7.35 -14.15 1.94
N LEU A 40 -6.10 -13.72 1.76
CA LEU A 40 -5.00 -14.56 1.30
C LEU A 40 -4.54 -15.57 2.37
N GLY A 41 -4.97 -15.43 3.61
CA GLY A 41 -4.53 -16.26 4.74
C GLY A 41 -3.07 -16.01 5.13
N MET A 42 -2.59 -14.80 4.91
CA MET A 42 -1.21 -14.41 5.09
C MET A 42 -1.05 -13.45 6.27
N LYS A 43 0.10 -13.53 6.94
CA LYS A 43 0.55 -12.49 7.87
C LYS A 43 1.50 -11.57 7.11
N VAL A 44 1.02 -10.39 6.76
CA VAL A 44 1.76 -9.41 5.98
C VAL A 44 2.18 -8.26 6.89
N PRO A 45 3.47 -7.93 6.97
CA PRO A 45 3.94 -6.84 7.83
C PRO A 45 3.59 -5.47 7.23
N VAL A 46 3.34 -4.50 8.11
CA VAL A 46 3.27 -3.08 7.72
C VAL A 46 4.69 -2.58 7.54
N ARG A 47 4.99 -2.01 6.36
CA ARG A 47 6.31 -1.50 5.98
C ARG A 47 6.19 -0.19 5.20
N GLU A 48 7.26 0.56 5.16
CA GLU A 48 7.40 1.60 4.16
C GLU A 48 7.48 0.99 2.75
N SER A 49 6.84 1.62 1.78
CA SER A 49 6.94 1.19 0.37
C SER A 49 8.41 1.15 -0.05
N GLY A 50 8.85 -0.02 -0.52
CA GLY A 50 10.24 -0.32 -0.86
C GLY A 50 11.03 -1.07 0.22
N ASP A 51 10.57 -1.12 1.47
CA ASP A 51 11.18 -1.92 2.54
C ASP A 51 10.56 -3.33 2.54
N VAL A 52 11.11 -4.20 1.71
CA VAL A 52 10.57 -5.55 1.49
C VAL A 52 11.36 -6.66 2.20
N LYS A 53 12.50 -6.34 2.82
CA LYS A 53 13.35 -7.34 3.46
C LYS A 53 12.63 -8.04 4.62
N GLY A 54 12.55 -9.36 4.55
CA GLY A 54 11.87 -10.17 5.55
C GLY A 54 10.34 -10.01 5.54
N SER A 55 9.77 -9.50 4.45
CA SER A 55 8.31 -9.41 4.27
C SER A 55 7.71 -10.75 3.82
N ALA A 56 6.41 -10.79 3.60
CA ALA A 56 5.72 -12.03 3.28
C ALA A 56 6.00 -12.50 1.84
N PRO A 57 6.08 -13.82 1.60
CA PRO A 57 6.16 -14.37 0.26
C PRO A 57 4.83 -14.24 -0.47
N ILE A 58 4.86 -14.13 -1.80
CA ILE A 58 3.65 -14.10 -2.62
C ILE A 58 3.89 -14.63 -4.02
N ALA A 59 2.89 -15.28 -4.59
CA ALA A 59 2.86 -15.64 -6.01
C ALA A 59 2.00 -14.64 -6.79
N ILE A 60 2.49 -14.20 -7.93
CA ILE A 60 1.77 -13.36 -8.88
C ILE A 60 1.55 -14.18 -10.14
N VAL A 61 0.29 -14.36 -10.53
CA VAL A 61 -0.10 -15.14 -11.71
C VAL A 61 -0.69 -14.22 -12.76
N GLY A 62 -0.15 -14.28 -13.95
CA GLY A 62 -0.62 -13.52 -15.09
C GLY A 62 -0.86 -14.43 -16.31
N PRO A 63 -1.41 -13.88 -17.40
CA PRO A 63 -1.75 -14.68 -18.59
C PRO A 63 -0.54 -15.32 -19.28
N LYS A 64 0.68 -14.81 -19.02
CA LYS A 64 1.92 -15.33 -19.63
C LYS A 64 2.77 -16.18 -18.67
N GLY A 65 2.28 -16.44 -17.46
CA GLY A 65 3.01 -17.24 -16.46
C GLY A 65 2.83 -16.74 -15.03
N ALA A 66 3.64 -17.29 -14.16
CA ALA A 66 3.65 -16.93 -12.75
C ALA A 66 5.06 -16.59 -12.28
N ILE A 67 5.16 -15.67 -11.35
CA ILE A 67 6.39 -15.39 -10.59
C ILE A 67 6.12 -15.60 -9.11
N TYR A 68 7.14 -16.05 -8.41
CA TYR A 68 7.10 -16.26 -6.97
C TYR A 68 8.13 -15.36 -6.31
N LEU A 69 7.68 -14.57 -5.35
CA LEU A 69 8.54 -13.75 -4.52
C LEU A 69 8.67 -14.40 -3.16
N ASN A 70 9.90 -14.74 -2.74
CA ASN A 70 10.16 -15.27 -1.39
C ASN A 70 9.91 -14.21 -0.30
N GLU A 71 10.04 -12.94 -0.65
CA GLU A 71 9.71 -11.75 0.11
C GLU A 71 9.25 -10.67 -0.88
N GLY A 72 8.46 -9.70 -0.44
CA GLY A 72 7.96 -8.63 -1.32
C GLY A 72 6.51 -8.25 -1.07
N CYS A 73 5.75 -9.02 -0.27
CA CYS A 73 4.38 -8.65 0.06
C CYS A 73 4.33 -7.86 1.38
N ILE A 74 3.82 -6.62 1.32
CA ILE A 74 3.70 -5.70 2.45
C ILE A 74 2.32 -5.07 2.51
N VAL A 75 1.94 -4.58 3.68
CA VAL A 75 0.94 -3.53 3.82
C VAL A 75 1.71 -2.22 3.88
N ALA A 76 1.55 -1.37 2.87
CA ALA A 76 2.32 -0.14 2.80
C ALA A 76 1.86 0.87 3.86
N MET A 77 2.80 1.46 4.59
CA MET A 77 2.50 2.59 5.46
C MET A 77 1.97 3.76 4.63
N ARG A 78 0.94 4.42 5.15
CA ARG A 78 0.38 5.62 4.52
C ARG A 78 1.44 6.71 4.38
N HIS A 79 1.47 7.36 3.24
CA HIS A 79 2.46 8.39 2.95
C HIS A 79 1.95 9.40 1.94
N ILE A 80 2.61 10.55 1.87
CA ILE A 80 2.37 11.57 0.86
C ILE A 80 3.60 11.70 -0.01
N HIS A 81 3.41 11.56 -1.33
CA HIS A 81 4.39 11.96 -2.32
C HIS A 81 4.27 13.46 -2.59
N MET A 82 5.36 14.16 -2.70
CA MET A 82 5.36 15.56 -3.10
C MET A 82 6.69 15.98 -3.74
N SER A 83 6.63 17.01 -4.57
CA SER A 83 7.83 17.65 -5.10
C SER A 83 8.52 18.49 -4.00
N PRO A 84 9.81 18.86 -4.17
CA PRO A 84 10.48 19.81 -3.26
C PRO A 84 9.74 21.14 -3.13
N LYS A 85 9.12 21.62 -4.19
CA LYS A 85 8.31 22.83 -4.21
C LYS A 85 7.07 22.71 -3.32
N ASP A 86 6.37 21.58 -3.41
CA ASP A 86 5.17 21.31 -2.60
C ASP A 86 5.55 21.15 -1.11
N ALA A 87 6.66 20.48 -0.83
CA ALA A 87 7.19 20.31 0.51
C ALA A 87 7.53 21.65 1.17
N GLN A 88 8.18 22.54 0.41
CA GLN A 88 8.47 23.91 0.87
C GLN A 88 7.17 24.69 1.13
N ALA A 89 6.20 24.63 0.22
CA ALA A 89 4.91 25.31 0.38
C ALA A 89 4.13 24.80 1.59
N ALA A 90 4.15 23.48 1.83
CA ALA A 90 3.54 22.86 3.00
C ALA A 90 4.35 23.06 4.29
N GLY A 91 5.61 23.50 4.21
CA GLY A 91 6.53 23.67 5.34
C GLY A 91 6.89 22.34 6.01
N VAL A 92 7.08 21.29 5.21
CA VAL A 92 7.51 19.95 5.61
C VAL A 92 8.74 19.52 4.82
N LYS A 93 9.40 18.46 5.25
CA LYS A 93 10.58 17.89 4.57
C LYS A 93 10.46 16.37 4.43
N ASP A 94 11.31 15.80 3.62
CA ASP A 94 11.41 14.36 3.45
C ASP A 94 11.61 13.64 4.79
N GLY A 95 10.85 12.58 4.99
CA GLY A 95 10.87 11.78 6.21
C GLY A 95 10.02 12.31 7.37
N ASP A 96 9.48 13.52 7.29
CA ASP A 96 8.57 14.05 8.34
C ASP A 96 7.35 13.15 8.49
N ILE A 97 6.87 13.06 9.73
CA ILE A 97 5.62 12.37 10.07
C ILE A 97 4.59 13.43 10.43
N VAL A 98 3.47 13.41 9.71
CA VAL A 98 2.39 14.38 9.87
C VAL A 98 1.06 13.70 10.17
N SER A 99 0.06 14.49 10.52
CA SER A 99 -1.33 14.08 10.56
C SER A 99 -2.08 14.65 9.36
N VAL A 100 -3.07 13.92 8.86
CA VAL A 100 -3.87 14.32 7.71
C VAL A 100 -5.36 14.19 8.03
N LYS A 101 -6.10 15.26 7.81
CA LYS A 101 -7.56 15.31 8.02
C LYS A 101 -8.29 15.07 6.72
N ALA A 102 -9.21 14.12 6.74
CA ALA A 102 -10.27 13.98 5.74
C ALA A 102 -11.52 14.69 6.26
N ASP A 103 -11.86 15.83 5.67
CA ASP A 103 -12.96 16.67 6.12
C ASP A 103 -14.25 16.30 5.40
N ASN A 104 -14.89 15.27 5.92
CA ASN A 104 -16.17 14.76 5.42
C ASN A 104 -17.02 14.24 6.59
N GLU A 105 -18.14 13.62 6.30
CA GLU A 105 -19.08 13.12 7.31
C GLU A 105 -18.50 12.04 8.26
N ARG A 106 -17.38 11.37 7.89
CA ARG A 106 -16.67 10.43 8.76
C ARG A 106 -15.68 11.12 9.70
N GLY A 107 -15.23 12.34 9.34
CA GLY A 107 -14.38 13.18 10.18
C GLY A 107 -13.05 12.52 10.59
N THR A 108 -12.39 11.79 9.68
CA THR A 108 -11.23 10.97 10.00
C THR A 108 -9.95 11.80 10.03
N ILE A 109 -9.08 11.55 11.01
CA ILE A 109 -7.70 12.04 11.03
C ILE A 109 -6.77 10.82 10.94
N PHE A 110 -5.94 10.80 9.92
CA PHE A 110 -4.87 9.84 9.76
C PHE A 110 -3.61 10.37 10.44
N ASN A 111 -3.15 9.70 11.48
CA ASN A 111 -1.85 9.98 12.08
C ASN A 111 -0.77 9.11 11.41
N GLN A 112 0.51 9.40 11.71
CA GLN A 112 1.64 8.62 11.19
C GLN A 112 1.70 8.57 9.67
N VAL A 113 1.43 9.70 9.01
CA VAL A 113 1.56 9.84 7.55
C VAL A 113 2.97 10.33 7.23
N LYS A 114 3.74 9.54 6.50
CA LYS A 114 5.13 9.88 6.15
C LYS A 114 5.16 10.78 4.93
N ILE A 115 5.97 11.83 4.98
CA ILE A 115 6.27 12.69 3.83
C ILE A 115 7.42 12.06 3.03
N ARG A 116 7.26 11.95 1.73
CA ARG A 116 8.27 11.50 0.78
C ARG A 116 8.45 12.54 -0.30
N VAL A 117 9.67 13.06 -0.43
CA VAL A 117 9.98 14.15 -1.36
C VAL A 117 10.93 13.65 -2.45
N ASP A 118 10.54 13.86 -3.70
CA ASP A 118 11.35 13.58 -4.89
C ASP A 118 10.89 14.46 -6.04
N ASP A 119 11.82 14.90 -6.90
CA ASP A 119 11.50 15.75 -8.06
C ASP A 119 10.51 15.11 -9.03
N SER A 120 10.46 13.78 -9.08
CA SER A 120 9.57 13.01 -9.94
C SER A 120 8.17 12.79 -9.36
N PHE A 121 7.93 13.19 -8.10
CA PHE A 121 6.66 12.94 -7.42
C PHE A 121 5.61 13.99 -7.75
N THR A 122 4.37 13.53 -7.90
CA THR A 122 3.17 14.36 -7.91
C THR A 122 2.61 14.41 -6.50
N LEU A 123 2.01 15.56 -6.14
CA LEU A 123 1.39 15.73 -4.82
C LEU A 123 0.17 14.84 -4.68
N GLU A 124 0.31 13.76 -3.95
CA GLU A 124 -0.77 12.81 -3.67
C GLU A 124 -0.53 12.01 -2.40
N MET A 125 -1.63 11.68 -1.70
CA MET A 125 -1.60 10.80 -0.54
C MET A 125 -1.91 9.36 -0.95
N HIS A 126 -1.10 8.43 -0.46
CA HIS A 126 -1.25 6.99 -0.66
C HIS A 126 -1.72 6.33 0.63
N ILE A 127 -2.87 5.67 0.55
CA ILE A 127 -3.47 4.84 1.60
C ILE A 127 -4.02 3.56 0.97
N ASP A 128 -4.24 2.55 1.79
CA ASP A 128 -4.86 1.33 1.32
C ASP A 128 -6.41 1.43 1.27
N THR A 129 -7.05 0.40 0.74
CA THR A 129 -8.50 0.36 0.58
C THR A 129 -9.26 0.29 1.91
N ASP A 130 -8.67 -0.31 2.94
CA ASP A 130 -9.29 -0.39 4.27
C ASP A 130 -9.34 1.00 4.91
N GLU A 131 -8.24 1.75 4.81
CA GLU A 131 -8.14 3.13 5.28
C GLU A 131 -9.07 4.06 4.52
N ALA A 132 -9.11 3.94 3.19
CA ALA A 132 -10.00 4.73 2.33
C ALA A 132 -11.47 4.49 2.65
N ASN A 133 -11.87 3.22 2.83
CA ASN A 133 -13.22 2.84 3.20
C ASN A 133 -13.60 3.34 4.60
N ALA A 134 -12.68 3.22 5.57
CA ALA A 134 -12.92 3.70 6.94
C ALA A 134 -13.19 5.21 6.97
N ALA A 135 -12.44 5.97 6.17
CA ALA A 135 -12.57 7.43 6.08
C ALA A 135 -13.62 7.90 5.07
N LYS A 136 -14.24 7.00 4.30
CA LYS A 136 -15.14 7.34 3.19
C LYS A 136 -14.51 8.33 2.21
N ILE A 137 -13.30 8.07 1.78
CA ILE A 137 -12.59 8.84 0.76
C ILE A 137 -12.24 7.95 -0.43
N ALA A 138 -12.08 8.57 -1.59
CA ALA A 138 -11.75 7.92 -2.84
C ALA A 138 -10.67 8.72 -3.58
N THR A 139 -10.07 8.12 -4.58
CA THR A 139 -9.14 8.83 -5.48
C THR A 139 -9.79 10.10 -6.04
N GLY A 140 -9.08 11.22 -5.94
CA GLY A 140 -9.55 12.54 -6.34
C GLY A 140 -10.16 13.37 -5.21
N ASN A 141 -10.38 12.81 -4.01
CA ASN A 141 -10.75 13.61 -2.86
C ASN A 141 -9.56 14.41 -2.32
N THR A 142 -9.84 15.56 -1.74
CA THR A 142 -8.84 16.41 -1.11
C THR A 142 -8.78 16.13 0.39
N VAL A 143 -7.56 16.12 0.92
CA VAL A 143 -7.27 15.99 2.35
C VAL A 143 -6.32 17.11 2.79
N THR A 144 -6.27 17.40 4.09
CA THR A 144 -5.49 18.51 4.64
C THR A 144 -4.43 18.02 5.61
N ILE A 145 -3.18 18.41 5.38
CA ILE A 145 -2.09 18.18 6.35
C ILE A 145 -2.33 19.09 7.56
N ILE A 146 -2.33 18.50 8.75
CA ILE A 146 -2.35 19.18 10.03
C ILE A 146 -1.06 18.91 10.79
N LYS A 147 -0.46 19.96 11.32
CA LYS A 147 0.81 19.90 12.07
C LYS A 147 0.55 19.75 13.56
#